data_6bb8547d0d025574183c07e0cc4aa90c
#
_entry.id   6bb8547d0d025574183c07e0cc4aa90c
#
_cell.length_a   1.000
_cell.length_b   1.000
_cell.length_c   1.000
_cell.angle_alpha   90.00
_cell.angle_beta   90.00
_cell.angle_gamma   90.00
#
_symmetry.space_group_name_H-M   'P 1'
#
loop_
_entity.id
_entity.type
_entity.pdbx_description
1 polymer ?
#
loop_
_entity_poly.entity_id
_entity_poly.type
_entity_poly.pdbx_seq_one_letter_code
_entity_poly.pdbx_strand_id
1 'polypeptide(L)'
;MKAKSRLLLFALAAILLTVLTQPTLAYYTAIGKATNVVTSGGISLQIHEKTADGSDFPAEGVYIIPGDIVSKQVTIENVCEHPFYLRVKLVSGATNEALSAEDCFKMDIDTGNWTYLDGYYYYNHILQPGETTPALFTQVEIVGSKVDQTHTGSTLSLTVNAYAVQSENNPAEHPWDASGWPAE
;
A
#
# COMPACT_ATOMS: atom_id res chain seq x y z
N MET A 1 -46.70 6.98 -44.06
CA MET A 1 -46.48 7.30 -42.64
C MET A 1 -45.81 6.17 -41.83
N LYS A 2 -46.09 4.89 -42.08
CA LYS A 2 -45.58 3.75 -41.29
C LYS A 2 -44.06 3.50 -41.40
N ALA A 3 -43.39 3.82 -42.52
CA ALA A 3 -41.96 3.59 -42.72
C ALA A 3 -41.08 4.61 -41.93
N LYS A 4 -41.45 5.88 -41.92
CA LYS A 4 -40.73 6.94 -41.21
C LYS A 4 -40.78 6.74 -39.68
N SER A 5 -41.91 6.26 -39.16
CA SER A 5 -42.07 5.94 -37.74
C SER A 5 -41.22 4.74 -37.29
N ARG A 6 -41.07 3.72 -38.16
CA ARG A 6 -40.20 2.57 -37.87
C ARG A 6 -38.73 2.96 -37.87
N LEU A 7 -38.32 3.83 -38.81
CA LEU A 7 -36.94 4.34 -38.88
C LEU A 7 -36.58 5.16 -37.61
N LEU A 8 -37.51 5.97 -37.12
CA LEU A 8 -37.36 6.75 -35.90
C LEU A 8 -37.23 5.85 -34.66
N LEU A 9 -38.02 4.77 -34.58
CA LEU A 9 -37.91 3.79 -33.49
C LEU A 9 -36.58 3.04 -33.48
N PHE A 10 -36.08 2.66 -34.66
CA PHE A 10 -34.77 2.04 -34.79
C PHE A 10 -33.63 2.99 -34.43
N ALA A 11 -33.71 4.26 -34.81
CA ALA A 11 -32.73 5.27 -34.43
C ALA A 11 -32.74 5.53 -32.92
N LEU A 12 -33.92 5.59 -32.29
CA LEU A 12 -34.07 5.77 -30.84
C LEU A 12 -33.52 4.57 -30.07
N ALA A 13 -33.79 3.34 -30.54
CA ALA A 13 -33.28 2.11 -29.96
C ALA A 13 -31.75 2.01 -30.08
N ALA A 14 -31.17 2.43 -31.20
CA ALA A 14 -29.72 2.46 -31.40
C ALA A 14 -29.03 3.47 -30.46
N ILE A 15 -29.63 4.66 -30.26
CA ILE A 15 -29.13 5.67 -29.32
C ILE A 15 -29.25 5.16 -27.89
N LEU A 16 -30.34 4.49 -27.53
CA LEU A 16 -30.52 3.92 -26.18
C LEU A 16 -29.49 2.82 -25.93
N LEU A 17 -29.18 1.99 -26.94
CA LEU A 17 -28.18 0.92 -26.82
C LEU A 17 -26.76 1.48 -26.61
N THR A 18 -26.41 2.59 -27.28
CA THR A 18 -25.09 3.24 -27.11
C THR A 18 -24.92 3.91 -25.74
N VAL A 19 -26.00 4.40 -25.13
CA VAL A 19 -25.98 4.97 -23.79
C VAL A 19 -25.83 3.88 -22.72
N LEU A 20 -26.39 2.68 -22.94
CA LEU A 20 -26.32 1.55 -22.02
C LEU A 20 -24.99 0.79 -22.09
N THR A 21 -24.15 1.03 -23.10
CA THR A 21 -22.85 0.37 -23.27
C THR A 21 -21.65 1.26 -22.92
N GLN A 22 -21.90 2.39 -22.25
CA GLN A 22 -20.78 3.18 -21.73
C GLN A 22 -20.11 2.36 -20.63
N PRO A 23 -18.83 1.95 -20.79
CA PRO A 23 -18.10 1.34 -19.70
C PRO A 23 -17.98 2.40 -18.59
N THR A 24 -18.67 2.21 -17.49
CA THR A 24 -18.43 2.99 -16.28
C THR A 24 -17.07 2.55 -15.75
N LEU A 25 -16.03 3.32 -16.07
CA LEU A 25 -14.71 3.15 -15.47
C LEU A 25 -14.83 3.50 -13.98
N ALA A 26 -14.74 2.49 -13.14
CA ALA A 26 -14.64 2.67 -11.70
C ALA A 26 -13.20 3.06 -11.39
N TYR A 27 -12.98 4.29 -10.95
CA TYR A 27 -11.67 4.78 -10.51
C TYR A 27 -11.60 4.72 -8.99
N TYR A 28 -10.57 4.08 -8.49
CA TYR A 28 -10.20 4.09 -7.08
C TYR A 28 -8.92 4.91 -6.92
N THR A 29 -8.79 5.59 -5.80
CA THR A 29 -7.56 6.27 -5.44
C THR A 29 -6.89 5.49 -4.33
N ALA A 30 -5.76 4.85 -4.60
CA ALA A 30 -4.92 4.30 -3.55
C ALA A 30 -4.02 5.43 -3.03
N ILE A 31 -4.29 5.89 -1.81
CA ILE A 31 -3.43 6.86 -1.14
C ILE A 31 -2.46 6.08 -0.26
N GLY A 32 -1.20 6.04 -0.67
CA GLY A 32 -0.13 5.59 0.20
C GLY A 32 0.33 6.75 1.06
N LYS A 33 0.04 6.73 2.36
CA LYS A 33 0.60 7.71 3.29
C LYS A 33 1.64 7.02 4.16
N ALA A 34 2.91 7.28 3.88
CA ALA A 34 3.99 6.98 4.78
C ALA A 34 4.00 8.05 5.87
N THR A 35 3.67 7.73 7.11
CA THR A 35 3.83 8.75 8.13
C THR A 35 3.68 8.30 9.57
N ASN A 36 4.25 7.24 10.06
CA ASN A 36 4.44 7.20 11.51
C ASN A 36 5.77 6.54 11.83
N VAL A 37 6.71 7.38 12.24
CA VAL A 37 7.95 6.96 12.85
C VAL A 37 7.73 6.98 14.35
N VAL A 38 7.73 5.83 14.99
CA VAL A 38 7.67 5.71 16.45
C VAL A 38 9.00 5.17 16.93
N THR A 39 9.78 6.02 17.60
CA THR A 39 11.12 5.68 18.07
C THR A 39 11.23 5.83 19.58
N SER A 40 12.08 5.01 20.19
CA SER A 40 12.46 5.11 21.60
C SER A 40 13.93 5.56 21.69
N GLY A 41 14.19 6.67 22.39
CA GLY A 41 15.53 7.07 22.80
C GLY A 41 16.51 7.40 21.67
N GLY A 42 16.44 8.59 21.05
CA GLY A 42 17.50 9.08 20.13
C GLY A 42 17.61 8.38 18.77
N ILE A 43 16.71 7.45 18.47
CA ILE A 43 16.63 6.77 17.17
C ILE A 43 15.87 7.63 16.18
N SER A 44 16.39 7.73 14.96
CA SER A 44 15.72 8.40 13.83
C SER A 44 15.81 7.52 12.60
N LEU A 45 14.68 7.35 11.92
CA LEU A 45 14.59 6.62 10.66
C LEU A 45 13.79 7.41 9.64
N GLN A 46 13.99 7.11 8.37
CA GLN A 46 13.22 7.68 7.27
C GLN A 46 12.63 6.57 6.41
N ILE A 47 11.34 6.69 6.12
CA ILE A 47 10.65 5.79 5.18
C ILE A 47 10.70 6.42 3.80
N HIS A 48 11.13 5.65 2.81
CA HIS A 48 11.10 6.04 1.42
C HIS A 48 10.05 5.21 0.69
N GLU A 49 9.19 5.88 -0.03
CA GLU A 49 8.22 5.28 -0.93
C GLU A 49 8.54 5.75 -2.35
N LYS A 50 8.91 4.81 -3.22
CA LYS A 50 9.36 5.09 -4.59
C LYS A 50 8.54 4.30 -5.61
N THR A 51 8.47 4.82 -6.82
CA THR A 51 8.00 4.11 -8.00
C THR A 51 9.13 3.32 -8.64
N ALA A 52 8.84 2.48 -9.65
CA ALA A 52 9.86 1.65 -10.32
C ALA A 52 10.97 2.46 -11.01
N ASP A 53 10.70 3.70 -11.41
CA ASP A 53 11.69 4.60 -12.02
C ASP A 53 12.54 5.37 -10.99
N GLY A 54 12.30 5.13 -9.69
CA GLY A 54 13.00 5.76 -8.58
C GLY A 54 12.45 7.11 -8.13
N SER A 55 11.39 7.61 -8.78
CA SER A 55 10.68 8.82 -8.34
C SER A 55 9.95 8.59 -7.02
N ASP A 56 9.67 9.65 -6.28
CA ASP A 56 8.83 9.57 -5.08
C ASP A 56 7.41 9.11 -5.45
N PHE A 57 6.84 8.23 -4.63
CA PHE A 57 5.45 7.83 -4.80
C PHE A 57 4.54 9.05 -4.57
N PRO A 58 3.55 9.31 -5.46
CA PRO A 58 2.71 10.51 -5.36
C PRO A 58 1.97 10.60 -4.02
N ALA A 59 2.11 11.72 -3.33
CA ALA A 59 1.46 11.94 -2.03
C ALA A 59 -0.07 11.97 -2.12
N GLU A 60 -0.60 12.40 -3.27
CA GLU A 60 -2.03 12.36 -3.60
C GLU A 60 -2.54 10.98 -3.97
N GLY A 61 -1.62 10.02 -4.12
CA GLY A 61 -1.93 8.66 -4.56
C GLY A 61 -2.06 8.52 -6.07
N VAL A 62 -2.52 7.35 -6.50
CA VAL A 62 -2.72 7.01 -7.92
C VAL A 62 -4.14 6.51 -8.16
N TYR A 63 -4.65 6.75 -9.36
CA TYR A 63 -5.92 6.15 -9.79
C TYR A 63 -5.70 4.69 -10.11
N ILE A 64 -6.58 3.84 -9.61
CA ILE A 64 -6.52 2.39 -9.78
C ILE A 64 -7.85 1.85 -10.25
N ILE A 65 -7.78 0.74 -10.97
CA ILE A 65 -8.93 -0.10 -11.28
C ILE A 65 -8.71 -1.50 -10.68
N PRO A 66 -9.78 -2.28 -10.48
CA PRO A 66 -9.67 -3.65 -10.00
C PRO A 66 -8.73 -4.49 -10.86
N GLY A 67 -7.73 -5.12 -10.25
CA GLY A 67 -6.71 -5.93 -10.92
C GLY A 67 -5.44 -5.18 -11.31
N ASP A 68 -5.35 -3.88 -11.06
CA ASP A 68 -4.11 -3.13 -11.29
C ASP A 68 -2.97 -3.59 -10.40
N ILE A 69 -1.76 -3.48 -10.93
CA ILE A 69 -0.51 -3.63 -10.20
C ILE A 69 0.17 -2.27 -10.16
N VAL A 70 0.26 -1.71 -8.96
CA VAL A 70 0.90 -0.41 -8.71
C VAL A 70 2.33 -0.64 -8.25
N SER A 71 3.30 0.00 -8.92
CA SER A 71 4.68 0.01 -8.42
C SER A 71 4.79 0.95 -7.22
N LYS A 72 5.11 0.37 -6.07
CA LYS A 72 5.37 1.08 -4.82
C LYS A 72 6.44 0.33 -4.04
N GLN A 73 7.65 0.86 -4.06
CA GLN A 73 8.79 0.31 -3.34
C GLN A 73 8.92 0.99 -1.98
N VAL A 74 8.95 0.21 -0.91
CA VAL A 74 9.07 0.73 0.45
C VAL A 74 10.40 0.30 1.04
N THR A 75 11.24 1.27 1.37
CA THR A 75 12.52 1.06 2.06
C THR A 75 12.62 1.95 3.28
N ILE A 76 13.43 1.56 4.26
CA ILE A 76 13.64 2.31 5.49
C ILE A 76 15.13 2.59 5.66
N GLU A 77 15.48 3.85 5.89
CA GLU A 77 16.83 4.33 6.11
C GLU A 77 17.08 4.62 7.59
N ASN A 78 18.21 4.21 8.10
CA ASN A 78 18.71 4.62 9.41
C ASN A 78 19.45 5.97 9.27
N VAL A 79 18.80 7.04 9.71
CA VAL A 79 19.36 8.41 9.65
C VAL A 79 19.93 8.88 10.99
N CYS A 80 20.14 7.97 11.95
CA CYS A 80 20.79 8.27 13.24
C CYS A 80 22.18 7.63 13.34
N GLU A 81 22.86 7.89 14.44
CA GLU A 81 24.23 7.39 14.71
C GLU A 81 24.24 6.01 15.41
N HIS A 82 23.07 5.45 15.71
CA HIS A 82 22.94 4.20 16.45
C HIS A 82 22.34 3.09 15.60
N PRO A 83 22.86 1.86 15.67
CA PRO A 83 22.25 0.71 15.02
C PRO A 83 20.96 0.30 15.77
N PHE A 84 19.97 -0.21 15.02
CA PHE A 84 18.71 -0.60 15.61
C PHE A 84 18.08 -1.84 14.97
N TYR A 85 17.18 -2.49 15.73
CA TYR A 85 16.21 -3.44 15.19
C TYR A 85 15.00 -2.69 14.64
N LEU A 86 14.45 -3.19 13.54
CA LEU A 86 13.37 -2.57 12.81
C LEU A 86 12.19 -3.53 12.63
N ARG A 87 10.98 -3.04 12.84
CA ARG A 87 9.75 -3.71 12.43
C ARG A 87 8.80 -2.73 11.74
N VAL A 88 7.99 -3.25 10.84
CA VAL A 88 7.00 -2.48 10.08
C VAL A 88 5.62 -3.09 10.24
N LYS A 89 4.62 -2.25 10.48
CA LYS A 89 3.21 -2.62 10.42
C LYS A 89 2.58 -1.98 9.21
N LEU A 90 1.94 -2.79 8.38
CA LEU A 90 1.13 -2.33 7.26
C LEU A 90 -0.32 -2.22 7.72
N VAL A 91 -0.92 -1.05 7.52
CA VAL A 91 -2.31 -0.78 7.89
C VAL A 91 -3.09 -0.39 6.64
N SER A 92 -4.05 -1.22 6.29
CA SER A 92 -4.96 -0.98 5.17
C SER A 92 -6.19 -0.21 5.65
N GLY A 93 -6.71 0.67 4.80
CA GLY A 93 -7.93 1.42 5.06
C GLY A 93 -8.77 1.59 3.80
N ALA A 94 -10.08 1.77 3.98
CA ALA A 94 -11.00 2.09 2.90
C ALA A 94 -12.01 3.14 3.38
N THR A 95 -12.41 4.06 2.48
CA THR A 95 -13.49 5.01 2.80
C THR A 95 -14.87 4.38 2.75
N ASN A 96 -15.00 3.25 2.06
CA ASN A 96 -16.23 2.46 2.02
C ASN A 96 -16.13 1.32 3.02
N GLU A 97 -16.95 1.35 4.07
CA GLU A 97 -16.97 0.34 5.15
C GLU A 97 -17.37 -1.08 4.68
N ALA A 98 -17.98 -1.19 3.50
CA ALA A 98 -18.29 -2.49 2.90
C ALA A 98 -17.05 -3.22 2.35
N LEU A 99 -15.92 -2.50 2.18
CA LEU A 99 -14.65 -3.07 1.75
C LEU A 99 -13.84 -3.54 2.95
N SER A 100 -13.49 -4.83 2.97
CA SER A 100 -12.41 -5.32 3.83
C SER A 100 -11.08 -4.86 3.22
N ALA A 101 -10.55 -3.74 3.69
CA ALA A 101 -9.36 -3.12 3.10
C ALA A 101 -8.15 -4.06 3.07
N GLU A 102 -8.01 -4.93 4.07
CA GLU A 102 -6.92 -5.92 4.13
C GLU A 102 -6.96 -6.91 2.96
N ASP A 103 -8.17 -7.31 2.54
CA ASP A 103 -8.37 -8.23 1.42
C ASP A 103 -8.18 -7.57 0.04
N CYS A 104 -8.16 -6.24 -0.02
CA CYS A 104 -8.04 -5.50 -1.27
C CYS A 104 -6.62 -5.42 -1.81
N PHE A 105 -5.62 -5.71 -1.00
CA PHE A 105 -4.21 -5.58 -1.36
C PHE A 105 -3.48 -6.92 -1.33
N LYS A 106 -2.63 -7.13 -2.31
CA LYS A 106 -1.64 -8.21 -2.32
C LYS A 106 -0.28 -7.63 -2.70
N MET A 107 0.73 -7.90 -1.90
CA MET A 107 2.08 -7.36 -2.04
C MET A 107 3.09 -8.48 -2.28
N ASP A 108 4.14 -8.17 -3.00
CA ASP A 108 5.30 -9.04 -3.26
C ASP A 108 6.34 -8.94 -2.12
N ILE A 109 5.93 -9.29 -0.90
CA ILE A 109 6.80 -9.16 0.28
C ILE A 109 8.13 -9.92 0.08
N ASP A 110 9.25 -9.24 0.34
CA ASP A 110 10.59 -9.84 0.36
C ASP A 110 10.80 -10.70 1.60
N THR A 111 10.38 -11.95 1.54
CA THR A 111 10.52 -12.92 2.64
C THR A 111 11.96 -13.37 2.90
N GLY A 112 12.93 -12.99 2.05
CA GLY A 112 14.35 -13.25 2.27
C GLY A 112 14.95 -12.33 3.32
N ASN A 113 14.52 -11.07 3.35
CA ASN A 113 15.02 -10.06 4.28
C ASN A 113 14.03 -9.69 5.39
N TRP A 114 12.77 -10.11 5.28
CA TRP A 114 11.73 -9.76 6.22
C TRP A 114 10.97 -10.98 6.73
N THR A 115 10.74 -11.05 8.04
CA THR A 115 9.96 -12.11 8.70
C THR A 115 8.66 -11.52 9.24
N TYR A 116 7.52 -12.12 8.87
CA TYR A 116 6.22 -11.74 9.40
C TYR A 116 5.92 -12.50 10.69
N LEU A 117 5.66 -11.78 11.76
CA LEU A 117 5.28 -12.33 13.06
C LEU A 117 4.36 -11.35 13.80
N ASP A 118 3.26 -11.84 14.36
CA ASP A 118 2.34 -11.10 15.23
C ASP A 118 1.88 -9.73 14.70
N GLY A 119 1.60 -9.66 13.38
CA GLY A 119 1.11 -8.45 12.73
C GLY A 119 2.18 -7.47 12.26
N TYR A 120 3.45 -7.82 12.41
CA TYR A 120 4.60 -7.02 12.00
C TYR A 120 5.51 -7.75 11.03
N TYR A 121 6.17 -7.00 10.17
CA TYR A 121 7.30 -7.43 9.35
C TYR A 121 8.59 -6.98 10.03
N TYR A 122 9.39 -7.91 10.51
CA TYR A 122 10.69 -7.65 11.13
C TYR A 122 11.78 -7.74 10.08
N TYR A 123 12.63 -6.70 10.00
CA TYR A 123 13.84 -6.77 9.20
C TYR A 123 14.82 -7.74 9.87
N ASN A 124 15.31 -8.74 9.11
CA ASN A 124 16.07 -9.88 9.67
C ASN A 124 17.46 -9.52 10.20
N HIS A 125 17.92 -8.27 9.97
CA HIS A 125 19.24 -7.80 10.35
C HIS A 125 19.15 -6.53 11.19
N ILE A 126 20.27 -6.20 11.87
CA ILE A 126 20.42 -4.90 12.53
C ILE A 126 20.70 -3.86 11.42
N LEU A 127 19.94 -2.78 11.39
CA LEU A 127 20.13 -1.70 10.44
C LEU A 127 21.17 -0.72 10.97
N GLN A 128 22.34 -0.66 10.30
CA GLN A 128 23.46 0.18 10.70
C GLN A 128 23.21 1.66 10.34
N PRO A 129 23.89 2.60 11.02
CA PRO A 129 23.86 4.02 10.67
C PRO A 129 24.14 4.26 9.18
N GLY A 130 23.28 5.02 8.51
CA GLY A 130 23.38 5.34 7.08
C GLY A 130 22.97 4.22 6.13
N GLU A 131 22.57 3.05 6.64
CA GLU A 131 22.07 1.96 5.79
C GLU A 131 20.59 2.13 5.47
N THR A 132 20.20 1.64 4.30
CA THR A 132 18.82 1.52 3.84
C THR A 132 18.48 0.05 3.64
N THR A 133 17.32 -0.38 4.11
CA THR A 133 16.86 -1.77 3.91
C THR A 133 16.64 -2.10 2.43
N PRO A 134 16.75 -3.37 2.03
CA PRO A 134 16.05 -3.84 0.84
C PRO A 134 14.55 -3.49 0.94
N ALA A 135 13.90 -3.35 -0.22
CA ALA A 135 12.47 -3.03 -0.24
C ALA A 135 11.67 -4.12 0.48
N LEU A 136 10.74 -3.71 1.37
CA LEU A 136 9.80 -4.64 2.01
C LEU A 136 8.89 -5.28 0.96
N PHE A 137 8.45 -4.49 -0.02
CA PHE A 137 7.75 -4.91 -1.24
C PHE A 137 8.02 -3.90 -2.36
N THR A 138 7.77 -4.29 -3.60
CA THR A 138 7.99 -3.44 -4.78
C THR A 138 6.71 -3.17 -5.57
N GLN A 139 5.68 -3.98 -5.33
CA GLN A 139 4.41 -3.91 -6.04
C GLN A 139 3.23 -4.15 -5.10
N VAL A 140 2.12 -3.49 -5.42
CA VAL A 140 0.83 -3.68 -4.76
C VAL A 140 -0.20 -4.03 -5.82
N GLU A 141 -0.72 -5.25 -5.79
CA GLU A 141 -1.83 -5.71 -6.63
C GLU A 141 -3.15 -5.35 -5.95
N ILE A 142 -4.07 -4.74 -6.69
CA ILE A 142 -5.45 -4.51 -6.27
C ILE A 142 -6.28 -5.73 -6.60
N VAL A 143 -6.72 -6.46 -5.57
CA VAL A 143 -7.42 -7.74 -5.74
C VAL A 143 -8.80 -7.52 -6.36
N GLY A 144 -8.91 -7.71 -7.68
CA GLY A 144 -10.08 -7.37 -8.48
C GLY A 144 -11.36 -8.14 -8.08
N SER A 145 -11.25 -9.29 -7.42
CA SER A 145 -12.40 -10.03 -6.88
C SER A 145 -12.99 -9.43 -5.60
N LYS A 146 -12.27 -8.50 -4.96
CA LYS A 146 -12.67 -7.82 -3.71
C LYS A 146 -13.15 -6.40 -3.94
N VAL A 147 -12.83 -5.84 -5.11
CA VAL A 147 -13.13 -4.46 -5.49
C VAL A 147 -13.88 -4.49 -6.81
N ASP A 148 -15.14 -4.11 -6.81
CA ASP A 148 -16.01 -4.13 -7.98
C ASP A 148 -16.61 -2.75 -8.30
N GLN A 149 -17.46 -2.67 -9.32
CA GLN A 149 -18.06 -1.41 -9.78
C GLN A 149 -18.94 -0.72 -8.73
N THR A 150 -19.44 -1.44 -7.72
CA THR A 150 -20.26 -0.85 -6.65
C THR A 150 -19.43 0.00 -5.69
N HIS A 151 -18.10 -0.12 -5.75
CA HIS A 151 -17.13 0.59 -4.93
C HIS A 151 -16.53 1.83 -5.63
N THR A 152 -17.09 2.24 -6.78
CA THR A 152 -16.64 3.41 -7.53
C THR A 152 -16.57 4.66 -6.66
N GLY A 153 -15.45 5.39 -6.72
CA GLY A 153 -15.21 6.59 -5.92
C GLY A 153 -14.76 6.33 -4.49
N SER A 154 -14.56 5.06 -4.11
CA SER A 154 -13.93 4.72 -2.82
C SER A 154 -12.43 4.95 -2.89
N THR A 155 -11.84 5.33 -1.75
CA THR A 155 -10.39 5.42 -1.58
C THR A 155 -9.90 4.21 -0.79
N LEU A 156 -8.86 3.55 -1.29
CA LEU A 156 -8.09 2.55 -0.56
C LEU A 156 -6.79 3.20 -0.09
N SER A 157 -6.38 2.91 1.14
CA SER A 157 -5.12 3.38 1.70
C SER A 157 -4.28 2.23 2.22
N LEU A 158 -2.97 2.32 2.02
CA LEU A 158 -1.97 1.42 2.60
C LEU A 158 -0.94 2.28 3.32
N THR A 159 -0.97 2.26 4.64
CA THR A 159 -0.09 3.02 5.52
C THR A 159 1.04 2.14 6.01
N VAL A 160 2.26 2.65 5.98
CA VAL A 160 3.48 2.00 6.46
C VAL A 160 3.87 2.65 7.79
N ASN A 161 3.80 1.91 8.87
CA ASN A 161 4.25 2.34 10.20
C ASN A 161 5.55 1.61 10.54
N ALA A 162 6.63 2.34 10.72
CA ALA A 162 7.94 1.80 11.10
C ALA A 162 8.23 2.06 12.57
N TYR A 163 8.73 1.03 13.26
CA TYR A 163 9.09 1.04 14.66
C TYR A 163 10.53 0.55 14.80
N ALA A 164 11.32 1.26 15.57
CA ALA A 164 12.70 0.87 15.82
C ALA A 164 13.03 0.86 17.32
N VAL A 165 13.93 -0.02 17.69
CA VAL A 165 14.50 -0.12 19.03
C VAL A 165 16.00 -0.31 18.94
N GLN A 166 16.76 0.41 19.77
CA GLN A 166 18.21 0.33 19.78
C GLN A 166 18.71 -1.10 19.96
N SER A 167 19.71 -1.51 19.18
CA SER A 167 20.32 -2.83 19.29
C SER A 167 21.49 -2.87 20.27
N GLU A 168 22.13 -1.72 20.53
CA GLU A 168 23.20 -1.61 21.52
C GLU A 168 22.66 -1.85 22.94
N ASN A 169 23.32 -2.73 23.69
CA ASN A 169 22.89 -3.19 25.03
C ASN A 169 21.49 -3.87 25.04
N ASN A 170 21.00 -4.31 23.88
CA ASN A 170 19.75 -5.02 23.71
C ASN A 170 19.97 -6.28 22.86
N PRO A 171 20.82 -7.25 23.35
CA PRO A 171 21.12 -8.44 22.57
C PRO A 171 19.87 -9.29 22.39
N ALA A 172 19.59 -9.66 21.14
CA ALA A 172 18.50 -10.54 20.79
C ALA A 172 18.99 -11.58 19.76
N GLU A 173 18.52 -12.81 19.86
CA GLU A 173 18.80 -13.84 18.87
C GLU A 173 18.13 -13.51 17.53
N HIS A 174 16.92 -12.99 17.63
CA HIS A 174 16.15 -12.50 16.47
C HIS A 174 15.60 -11.11 16.77
N PRO A 175 15.36 -10.27 15.75
CA PRO A 175 14.82 -8.93 15.93
C PRO A 175 13.54 -8.87 16.78
N TRP A 176 12.66 -9.86 16.66
CA TRP A 176 11.40 -9.91 17.44
C TRP A 176 11.60 -10.22 18.92
N ASP A 177 12.77 -10.76 19.32
CA ASP A 177 13.12 -11.03 20.71
C ASP A 177 13.68 -9.79 21.42
N ALA A 178 13.93 -8.70 20.70
CA ALA A 178 14.45 -7.47 21.25
C ALA A 178 13.45 -6.83 22.23
N SER A 179 13.97 -6.23 23.28
CA SER A 179 13.17 -5.56 24.30
C SER A 179 12.92 -4.09 23.97
N GLY A 180 11.87 -3.49 24.56
CA GLY A 180 11.63 -2.06 24.49
C GLY A 180 10.97 -1.58 23.19
N TRP A 181 10.30 -2.47 22.45
CA TRP A 181 9.52 -2.06 21.30
C TRP A 181 8.49 -0.99 21.69
N PRO A 182 8.39 0.12 20.92
CA PRO A 182 7.39 1.14 21.16
C PRO A 182 5.97 0.54 21.10
N ALA A 183 5.07 1.02 21.96
CA ALA A 183 3.64 0.74 21.88
C ALA A 183 3.03 1.42 20.65
N GLU A 184 1.90 0.89 20.17
CA GLU A 184 1.09 1.48 19.08
C GLU A 184 0.37 2.74 19.54
#